data_de9fb502c590f0e11f986d94e2234e73
#
_entry.id   de9fb502c590f0e11f986d94e2234e73
#
_cell.length_a   1.000
_cell.length_b   1.000
_cell.length_c   1.000
_cell.angle_alpha   90.00
_cell.angle_beta   90.00
_cell.angle_gamma   90.00
#
_symmetry.space_group_name_H-M   'P 1'
#
loop_
_entity.id
_entity.type
_entity.pdbx_description
1 polymer ?
#
loop_
_entity_poly.entity_id
_entity_poly.type
_entity_poly.pdbx_seq_one_letter_code
_entity_poly.pdbx_strand_id
1 'polypeptide(L)'
;KMAQSLFRYVLVDLPPAFNPLSIAACEATDETYMVAMVSGGFEIQHMQQALEVFKDWPDYEERVKVIFTRVEPCDSAAQAELEEELEYPVAAILPNEYLLVSTAANDGRMALDIKPDSALTHKINRLADKIIGRSHIRWDKP
;
A
#
# COMPACT_ATOMS: atom_id res chain seq x y z
N LYS A 1 -11.16 3.74 17.79
CA LYS A 1 -12.63 3.87 17.97
C LYS A 1 -13.11 5.31 17.82
N MET A 2 -12.50 6.30 18.53
CA MET A 2 -12.95 7.71 18.41
C MET A 2 -12.74 8.29 17.00
N ALA A 3 -11.59 8.06 16.35
CA ALA A 3 -11.35 8.52 14.99
C ALA A 3 -12.35 7.91 13.97
N GLN A 4 -12.67 6.63 14.12
CA GLN A 4 -13.63 5.91 13.26
C GLN A 4 -15.08 6.44 13.39
N SER A 5 -15.43 7.08 14.51
CA SER A 5 -16.75 7.73 14.66
C SER A 5 -16.82 9.13 14.06
N LEU A 6 -15.67 9.73 13.75
CA LEU A 6 -15.59 11.11 13.25
C LEU A 6 -15.22 11.18 11.76
N PHE A 7 -14.49 10.17 11.26
CA PHE A 7 -13.94 10.17 9.91
C PHE A 7 -14.37 8.92 9.14
N ARG A 8 -14.69 9.10 7.87
CA ARG A 8 -15.04 8.01 6.95
C ARG A 8 -13.84 7.10 6.65
N TYR A 9 -12.66 7.69 6.57
CA TYR A 9 -11.39 6.99 6.37
C TYR A 9 -10.40 7.42 7.43
N VAL A 10 -9.69 6.45 7.99
CA VAL A 10 -8.61 6.67 8.94
C VAL A 10 -7.38 5.93 8.43
N LEU A 11 -6.36 6.67 8.06
CA LEU A 11 -5.07 6.13 7.65
C LEU A 11 -4.11 6.17 8.85
N VAL A 12 -3.46 5.04 9.11
CA VAL A 12 -2.48 4.93 10.19
C VAL A 12 -1.13 4.65 9.54
N ASP A 13 -0.22 5.62 9.64
CA ASP A 13 1.16 5.46 9.19
C ASP A 13 1.99 4.83 10.30
N LEU A 14 2.62 3.69 10.00
CA LEU A 14 3.39 2.89 10.95
C LEU A 14 4.87 2.85 10.54
N PRO A 15 5.80 2.86 11.51
CA PRO A 15 7.21 2.65 11.22
C PRO A 15 7.44 1.23 10.66
N PRO A 16 8.49 1.01 9.86
CA PRO A 16 8.80 -0.27 9.26
C PRO A 16 9.37 -1.26 10.30
N ALA A 17 8.56 -1.59 11.30
CA ALA A 17 8.95 -2.47 12.39
C ALA A 17 7.80 -3.37 12.82
N PHE A 18 8.06 -4.67 12.87
CA PHE A 18 7.14 -5.66 13.42
C PHE A 18 7.31 -5.74 14.95
N ASN A 19 6.73 -4.79 15.65
CA ASN A 19 6.65 -4.80 17.10
C ASN A 19 5.19 -4.99 17.55
N PRO A 20 4.94 -5.31 18.83
CA PRO A 20 3.58 -5.56 19.32
C PRO A 20 2.60 -4.41 19.07
N LEU A 21 3.08 -3.16 19.10
CA LEU A 21 2.24 -1.99 18.85
C LEU A 21 1.82 -1.89 17.38
N SER A 22 2.76 -2.11 16.45
CA SER A 22 2.47 -2.11 15.01
C SER A 22 1.51 -3.24 14.64
N ILE A 23 1.71 -4.43 15.18
CA ILE A 23 0.81 -5.58 14.96
C ILE A 23 -0.59 -5.29 15.51
N ALA A 24 -0.71 -4.77 16.74
CA ALA A 24 -1.99 -4.40 17.32
C ALA A 24 -2.71 -3.28 16.53
N ALA A 25 -1.96 -2.35 15.95
CA ALA A 25 -2.53 -1.34 15.05
C ALA A 25 -3.07 -1.96 13.77
N CYS A 26 -2.33 -2.89 13.14
CA CYS A 26 -2.79 -3.64 11.98
C CYS A 26 -4.04 -4.49 12.29
N GLU A 27 -4.10 -5.14 13.46
CA GLU A 27 -5.28 -5.89 13.91
C GLU A 27 -6.53 -5.01 14.04
N ALA A 28 -6.34 -3.75 14.44
CA ALA A 28 -7.43 -2.80 14.66
C ALA A 28 -7.94 -2.13 13.37
N THR A 29 -7.29 -2.36 12.23
CA THR A 29 -7.67 -1.79 10.91
C THR A 29 -8.43 -2.80 10.06
N ASP A 30 -9.19 -2.29 9.09
CA ASP A 30 -9.91 -3.12 8.13
C ASP A 30 -8.97 -3.72 7.07
N GLU A 31 -7.99 -2.94 6.63
CA GLU A 31 -6.96 -3.35 5.67
C GLU A 31 -5.58 -2.89 6.12
N THR A 32 -4.58 -3.70 5.86
CA THR A 32 -3.16 -3.40 6.11
C THR A 32 -2.43 -3.39 4.77
N TYR A 33 -1.77 -2.29 4.46
CA TYR A 33 -0.95 -2.15 3.25
C TYR A 33 0.52 -2.26 3.61
N MET A 34 1.14 -3.34 3.16
CA MET A 34 2.58 -3.56 3.27
C MET A 34 3.27 -2.94 2.07
N VAL A 35 4.15 -1.99 2.32
CA VAL A 35 4.83 -1.24 1.27
C VAL A 35 6.31 -1.57 1.27
N ALA A 36 6.82 -2.04 0.15
CA ALA A 36 8.25 -2.25 -0.07
C ALA A 36 8.74 -1.49 -1.30
N MET A 37 10.02 -1.18 -1.29
CA MET A 37 10.70 -0.56 -2.42
C MET A 37 11.46 -1.62 -3.19
N VAL A 38 11.28 -1.69 -4.52
CA VAL A 38 12.10 -2.56 -5.36
C VAL A 38 13.47 -1.90 -5.58
N SER A 39 14.53 -2.52 -5.09
CA SER A 39 15.90 -1.97 -5.18
C SER A 39 16.98 -2.97 -5.56
N GLY A 40 16.67 -4.25 -5.77
CA GLY A 40 17.60 -5.19 -6.37
C GLY A 40 17.89 -6.49 -5.64
N GLY A 41 16.93 -7.12 -4.97
CA GLY A 41 17.00 -8.55 -4.75
C GLY A 41 16.64 -9.14 -3.40
N PHE A 42 16.54 -8.37 -2.32
CA PHE A 42 16.13 -8.94 -1.02
C PHE A 42 14.70 -8.55 -0.60
N GLU A 43 14.09 -7.64 -1.34
CA GLU A 43 12.79 -7.07 -1.00
C GLU A 43 11.69 -8.11 -1.02
N ILE A 44 11.71 -9.02 -1.99
CA ILE A 44 10.72 -10.10 -2.09
C ILE A 44 10.83 -11.03 -0.89
N GLN A 45 12.06 -11.48 -0.55
CA GLN A 45 12.28 -12.35 0.61
C GLN A 45 11.86 -11.68 1.92
N HIS A 46 12.17 -10.39 2.10
CA HIS A 46 11.73 -9.65 3.28
C HIS A 46 10.22 -9.51 3.32
N MET A 47 9.57 -9.29 2.17
CA MET A 47 8.12 -9.22 2.09
C MET A 47 7.49 -10.58 2.39
N GLN A 48 8.03 -11.69 1.87
CA GLN A 48 7.56 -13.03 2.21
C GLN A 48 7.64 -13.30 3.71
N GLN A 49 8.79 -12.99 4.35
CA GLN A 49 8.95 -13.11 5.80
C GLN A 49 7.96 -12.24 6.59
N ALA A 50 7.70 -11.04 6.09
CA ALA A 50 6.77 -10.14 6.71
C ALA A 50 5.30 -10.63 6.57
N LEU A 51 4.94 -11.23 5.45
CA LEU A 51 3.62 -11.82 5.24
C LEU A 51 3.36 -13.01 6.17
N GLU A 52 4.38 -13.79 6.54
CA GLU A 52 4.24 -14.90 7.48
C GLU A 52 3.70 -14.44 8.86
N VAL A 53 3.95 -13.19 9.27
CA VAL A 53 3.44 -12.64 10.54
C VAL A 53 1.90 -12.58 10.56
N PHE A 54 1.28 -12.44 9.40
CA PHE A 54 -0.17 -12.25 9.25
C PHE A 54 -0.91 -13.49 8.76
N LYS A 55 -0.18 -14.55 8.42
CA LYS A 55 -0.73 -15.74 7.75
C LYS A 55 -1.87 -16.43 8.52
N ASP A 56 -1.81 -16.39 9.85
CA ASP A 56 -2.81 -16.99 10.72
C ASP A 56 -4.03 -16.08 10.99
N TRP A 57 -4.05 -14.89 10.39
CA TRP A 57 -5.18 -14.00 10.59
C TRP A 57 -6.41 -14.46 9.79
N PRO A 58 -7.63 -14.35 10.36
CA PRO A 58 -8.85 -14.50 9.59
C PRO A 58 -8.86 -13.50 8.42
N ASP A 59 -9.27 -13.98 7.24
CA ASP A 59 -9.36 -13.17 6.03
C ASP A 59 -8.02 -12.50 5.63
N TYR A 60 -6.90 -13.19 5.90
CA TYR A 60 -5.53 -12.72 5.65
C TYR A 60 -5.37 -12.14 4.24
N GLU A 61 -5.71 -12.89 3.18
CA GLU A 61 -5.54 -12.44 1.80
C GLU A 61 -6.45 -11.26 1.42
N GLU A 62 -7.58 -11.11 2.13
CA GLU A 62 -8.48 -9.98 1.93
C GLU A 62 -8.04 -8.73 2.69
N ARG A 63 -7.40 -8.90 3.84
CA ARG A 63 -7.00 -7.81 4.73
C ARG A 63 -5.60 -7.29 4.50
N VAL A 64 -4.66 -8.15 4.15
CA VAL A 64 -3.26 -7.77 3.92
C VAL A 64 -3.04 -7.54 2.43
N LYS A 65 -2.53 -6.39 2.05
CA LYS A 65 -2.28 -5.97 0.68
C LYS A 65 -0.83 -5.58 0.50
N VAL A 66 -0.23 -5.98 -0.61
CA VAL A 66 1.17 -5.65 -0.92
C VAL A 66 1.21 -4.56 -1.99
N ILE A 67 2.08 -3.58 -1.77
CA ILE A 67 2.39 -2.51 -2.73
C ILE A 67 3.90 -2.47 -2.91
N PHE A 68 4.36 -2.51 -4.15
CA PHE A 68 5.75 -2.24 -4.48
C PHE A 68 5.90 -0.84 -5.05
N THR A 69 6.95 -0.14 -4.60
CA THR A 69 7.31 1.21 -5.06
C THR A 69 8.63 1.19 -5.81
N ARG A 70 8.89 2.22 -6.60
CA ARG A 70 10.08 2.38 -7.44
C ARG A 70 10.25 1.26 -8.47
N VAL A 71 9.14 0.73 -8.96
CA VAL A 71 9.13 -0.30 -9.99
C VAL A 71 9.42 0.31 -11.35
N GLU A 72 10.39 -0.25 -12.09
CA GLU A 72 10.78 0.22 -13.41
C GLU A 72 11.21 -0.97 -14.30
N PRO A 73 10.53 -1.26 -15.42
CA PRO A 73 9.32 -0.60 -15.90
C PRO A 73 8.10 -0.85 -14.99
N CYS A 74 7.16 0.10 -14.93
CA CYS A 74 5.96 0.00 -14.08
C CYS A 74 4.73 -0.39 -14.91
N ASP A 75 4.72 -1.60 -15.42
CA ASP A 75 3.67 -2.16 -16.29
C ASP A 75 3.06 -3.46 -15.73
N SER A 76 2.15 -4.05 -16.48
CA SER A 76 1.47 -5.28 -16.05
C SER A 76 2.38 -6.51 -16.06
N ALA A 77 3.42 -6.53 -16.89
CA ALA A 77 4.38 -7.64 -16.92
C ALA A 77 5.23 -7.63 -15.64
N ALA A 78 5.77 -6.47 -15.26
CA ALA A 78 6.51 -6.32 -14.01
C ALA A 78 5.64 -6.65 -12.77
N GLN A 79 4.37 -6.29 -12.78
CA GLN A 79 3.47 -6.68 -11.70
C GLN A 79 3.30 -8.20 -11.63
N ALA A 80 3.09 -8.88 -12.76
CA ALA A 80 2.93 -10.32 -12.81
C ALA A 80 4.20 -11.06 -12.34
N GLU A 81 5.39 -10.58 -12.73
CA GLU A 81 6.67 -11.13 -12.26
C GLU A 81 6.81 -11.01 -10.74
N LEU A 82 6.46 -9.85 -10.16
CA LEU A 82 6.51 -9.64 -8.71
C LEU A 82 5.49 -10.53 -7.97
N GLU A 83 4.30 -10.75 -8.53
CA GLU A 83 3.29 -11.64 -7.96
C GLU A 83 3.74 -13.11 -8.00
N GLU A 84 4.36 -13.54 -9.11
CA GLU A 84 4.90 -14.89 -9.26
C GLU A 84 6.04 -15.14 -8.28
N GLU A 85 7.00 -14.22 -8.16
CA GLU A 85 8.15 -14.35 -7.26
C GLU A 85 7.75 -14.27 -5.78
N LEU A 86 6.78 -13.40 -5.45
CA LEU A 86 6.27 -13.24 -4.09
C LEU A 86 5.35 -14.40 -3.65
N GLU A 87 4.77 -15.11 -4.62
CA GLU A 87 3.69 -16.09 -4.39
C GLU A 87 2.47 -15.47 -3.65
N TYR A 88 2.22 -14.18 -3.88
CA TYR A 88 1.16 -13.42 -3.24
C TYR A 88 0.66 -12.27 -4.13
N PRO A 89 -0.67 -11.97 -4.10
CA PRO A 89 -1.22 -10.90 -4.93
C PRO A 89 -0.63 -9.52 -4.60
N VAL A 90 -0.27 -8.75 -5.62
CA VAL A 90 0.22 -7.38 -5.52
C VAL A 90 -0.91 -6.40 -5.83
N ALA A 91 -1.34 -5.65 -4.83
CA ALA A 91 -2.46 -4.72 -4.95
C ALA A 91 -2.17 -3.55 -5.89
N ALA A 92 -0.94 -3.08 -5.89
CA ALA A 92 -0.45 -2.03 -6.78
C ALA A 92 1.07 -2.03 -6.91
N ILE A 93 1.55 -1.56 -8.06
CA ILE A 93 2.93 -1.16 -8.27
C ILE A 93 2.99 0.33 -8.59
N LEU A 94 3.95 1.04 -7.99
CA LEU A 94 4.15 2.47 -8.17
C LEU A 94 5.49 2.74 -8.86
N PRO A 95 5.53 3.64 -9.86
CA PRO A 95 6.74 3.93 -10.62
C PRO A 95 7.79 4.69 -9.81
N ASN A 96 9.02 4.66 -10.29
CA ASN A 96 10.10 5.45 -9.72
C ASN A 96 10.07 6.89 -10.26
N GLU A 97 9.41 7.80 -9.56
CA GLU A 97 9.42 9.24 -9.86
C GLU A 97 10.12 10.03 -8.74
N TYR A 98 11.35 9.64 -8.43
CA TYR A 98 12.13 10.21 -7.32
C TYR A 98 12.22 11.75 -7.34
N LEU A 99 12.48 12.35 -8.51
CA LEU A 99 12.61 13.81 -8.62
C LEU A 99 11.30 14.53 -8.30
N LEU A 100 10.17 13.98 -8.76
CA LEU A 100 8.84 14.55 -8.44
C LEU A 100 8.56 14.47 -6.94
N VAL A 101 8.80 13.31 -6.33
CA VAL A 101 8.53 13.10 -4.91
C VAL A 101 9.45 13.94 -4.03
N SER A 102 10.75 14.02 -4.36
CA SER A 102 11.71 14.84 -3.60
C SER A 102 11.43 16.33 -3.71
N THR A 103 11.03 16.80 -4.88
CA THR A 103 10.61 18.21 -5.07
C THR A 103 9.35 18.48 -4.25
N ALA A 104 8.36 17.63 -4.33
CA ALA A 104 7.12 17.78 -3.56
C ALA A 104 7.39 17.85 -2.04
N ALA A 105 8.22 16.95 -1.54
CA ALA A 105 8.59 16.91 -0.12
C ALA A 105 9.34 18.19 0.32
N ASN A 106 10.29 18.67 -0.49
CA ASN A 106 11.03 19.89 -0.19
C ASN A 106 10.14 21.14 -0.19
N ASP A 107 9.15 21.18 -1.08
CA ASP A 107 8.20 22.30 -1.19
C ASP A 107 7.03 22.21 -0.21
N GLY A 108 6.92 21.13 0.58
CA GLY A 108 5.78 20.89 1.46
C GLY A 108 4.46 20.72 0.69
N ARG A 109 4.52 20.19 -0.53
CA ARG A 109 3.38 19.99 -1.44
C ARG A 109 3.20 18.50 -1.75
N MET A 110 2.05 18.14 -2.26
CA MET A 110 1.84 16.79 -2.79
C MET A 110 2.37 16.68 -4.23
N ALA A 111 2.84 15.48 -4.61
CA ALA A 111 3.27 15.20 -5.98
C ALA A 111 2.13 15.47 -7.00
N LEU A 112 0.88 15.18 -6.61
CA LEU A 112 -0.33 15.50 -7.35
C LEU A 112 -0.46 17.01 -7.71
N ASP A 113 -0.08 17.90 -6.79
CA ASP A 113 -0.19 19.36 -7.00
C ASP A 113 0.91 19.88 -7.94
N ILE A 114 2.03 19.17 -8.02
CA ILE A 114 3.16 19.55 -8.88
C ILE A 114 2.98 19.01 -10.29
N LYS A 115 2.61 17.72 -10.40
CA LYS A 115 2.45 17.03 -11.67
C LYS A 115 1.24 16.10 -11.64
N PRO A 116 0.02 16.64 -11.84
CA PRO A 116 -1.21 15.86 -11.76
C PRO A 116 -1.28 14.72 -12.79
N ASP A 117 -0.64 14.87 -13.94
CA ASP A 117 -0.63 13.88 -15.03
C ASP A 117 0.55 12.90 -14.96
N SER A 118 1.25 12.82 -13.83
CA SER A 118 2.35 11.86 -13.68
C SER A 118 1.85 10.42 -13.57
N ALA A 119 2.69 9.46 -13.97
CA ALA A 119 2.37 8.05 -13.83
C ALA A 119 2.14 7.66 -12.37
N LEU A 120 2.91 8.23 -11.45
CA LEU A 120 2.74 8.05 -10.00
C LEU A 120 1.37 8.55 -9.54
N THR A 121 0.99 9.77 -9.92
CA THR A 121 -0.32 10.35 -9.57
C THR A 121 -1.47 9.50 -10.08
N HIS A 122 -1.42 9.04 -11.32
CA HIS A 122 -2.45 8.15 -11.87
C HIS A 122 -2.55 6.83 -11.12
N LYS A 123 -1.42 6.22 -10.76
CA LYS A 123 -1.42 4.95 -10.01
C LYS A 123 -1.97 5.12 -8.59
N ILE A 124 -1.60 6.20 -7.90
CA ILE A 124 -2.12 6.52 -6.55
C ILE A 124 -3.62 6.79 -6.60
N ASN A 125 -4.11 7.56 -7.57
CA ASN A 125 -5.54 7.80 -7.72
C ASN A 125 -6.32 6.50 -7.95
N ARG A 126 -5.81 5.60 -8.82
CA ARG A 126 -6.44 4.29 -9.02
C ARG A 126 -6.46 3.43 -7.75
N LEU A 127 -5.42 3.51 -6.92
CA LEU A 127 -5.39 2.82 -5.63
C LEU A 127 -6.44 3.42 -4.68
N ALA A 128 -6.53 4.74 -4.61
CA ALA A 128 -7.53 5.44 -3.81
C ALA A 128 -8.96 5.08 -4.24
N ASP A 129 -9.24 5.04 -5.53
CA ASP A 129 -10.55 4.62 -6.07
C ASP A 129 -10.91 3.18 -5.66
N LYS A 130 -9.94 2.27 -5.67
CA LYS A 130 -10.16 0.89 -5.21
C LYS A 130 -10.51 0.84 -3.71
N ILE A 131 -9.83 1.64 -2.89
CA ILE A 131 -10.09 1.72 -1.45
C ILE A 131 -11.49 2.31 -1.20
N ILE A 132 -11.83 3.40 -1.89
CA ILE A 132 -13.13 4.07 -1.79
C ILE A 132 -14.26 3.13 -2.25
N GLY A 133 -14.10 2.45 -3.37
CA GLY A 133 -15.09 1.51 -3.90
C GLY A 133 -15.39 0.34 -2.97
N ARG A 134 -14.38 -0.19 -2.28
CA ARG A 134 -14.55 -1.26 -1.29
C ARG A 134 -15.29 -0.81 -0.05
N SER A 135 -15.05 0.42 0.39
CA SER A 135 -15.72 0.96 1.59
C SER A 135 -17.22 1.20 1.38
N HIS A 136 -17.68 1.48 0.16
CA HIS A 136 -19.10 1.63 -0.14
C HIS A 136 -19.90 0.34 0.10
N ILE A 137 -19.27 -0.83 -0.07
CA ILE A 137 -19.93 -2.13 0.13
C ILE A 137 -20.19 -2.43 1.61
N ARG A 138 -19.41 -1.84 2.52
CA ARG A 138 -19.51 -2.11 3.97
C ARG A 138 -20.54 -1.26 4.71
N TRP A 139 -20.87 -0.09 4.19
CA TRP A 139 -21.77 0.86 4.87
C TRP A 139 -23.27 0.65 4.58
N ASP A 140 -23.59 -0.17 3.60
CA ASP A 140 -24.98 -0.52 3.25
C ASP A 140 -25.53 -1.72 4.05
N LYS A 141 -24.88 -2.11 5.14
CA LYS A 141 -25.44 -3.09 6.10
C LYS A 141 -25.96 -2.36 7.34
N PRO A 142 -27.28 -2.49 7.62
CA PRO A 142 -27.89 -1.94 8.81
C PRO A 142 -27.34 -2.55 10.10
#